data_808eaa62e5a09a7219f4046192ab21e9
#
_entry.id   808eaa62e5a09a7219f4046192ab21e9
#
_cell.length_a   1.000
_cell.length_b   1.000
_cell.length_c   1.000
_cell.angle_alpha   90.00
_cell.angle_beta   90.00
_cell.angle_gamma   90.00
#
_symmetry.space_group_name_H-M   'P 1'
#
loop_
_entity.id
_entity.type
_entity.pdbx_description
1 polymer ?
#
loop_
_entity_poly.entity_id
_entity_poly.type
_entity_poly.pdbx_seq_one_letter_code
_entity_poly.pdbx_strand_id
1 'polypeptide(L)'
;LNEEILLAHIKARLVEKNNVMVVVSEGVHRADGSFLFDTGSVATDTFGHLAAQSGTAAYLSRLTKTRLDVKSRGIELNTLQRCASHTASKVDLDEAETLGAAGIEAALRRETGVMVGIRRLGDTPYTTEICTVPIADVANKVKLVPADMISSDGFNVTEAALRYLRPLAAGAEEPIIVDGLPHFLGALDERCTLQA
;
A
#
# COMPACT_ATOMS: atom_id res chain seq x y z
N LEU A 1 -3.43 -13.26 -12.27
CA LEU A 1 -4.42 -14.02 -11.50
C LEU A 1 -5.19 -14.97 -12.41
N ASN A 2 -5.48 -16.18 -11.91
CA ASN A 2 -6.40 -17.12 -12.54
C ASN A 2 -7.67 -17.22 -11.70
N GLU A 3 -8.81 -16.89 -12.29
CA GLU A 3 -10.11 -16.82 -11.59
C GLU A 3 -10.59 -18.20 -11.10
N GLU A 4 -10.37 -19.26 -11.89
CA GLU A 4 -10.77 -20.62 -11.52
C GLU A 4 -9.97 -21.12 -10.30
N ILE A 5 -8.66 -20.84 -10.28
CA ILE A 5 -7.80 -21.20 -9.16
C ILE A 5 -8.21 -20.40 -7.91
N LEU A 6 -8.50 -19.11 -8.06
CA LEU A 6 -8.99 -18.28 -6.96
C LEU A 6 -10.30 -18.83 -6.38
N LEU A 7 -11.28 -19.15 -7.25
CA LEU A 7 -12.58 -19.69 -6.83
C LEU A 7 -12.44 -21.04 -6.12
N ALA A 8 -11.57 -21.92 -6.64
CA ALA A 8 -11.27 -23.19 -5.99
C ALA A 8 -10.65 -22.99 -4.61
N HIS A 9 -9.74 -22.04 -4.48
CA HIS A 9 -9.12 -21.69 -3.20
C HIS A 9 -10.12 -21.11 -2.20
N ILE A 10 -10.97 -20.17 -2.62
CA ILE A 10 -12.06 -19.64 -1.79
C ILE A 10 -12.99 -20.77 -1.31
N LYS A 11 -13.39 -21.63 -2.21
CA LYS A 11 -14.28 -22.77 -1.88
C LYS A 11 -13.64 -23.70 -0.84
N ALA A 12 -12.37 -24.04 -1.00
CA ALA A 12 -11.64 -24.87 -0.04
C ALA A 12 -11.58 -24.18 1.34
N ARG A 13 -11.30 -22.88 1.39
CA ARG A 13 -11.26 -22.13 2.65
C ARG A 13 -12.62 -22.01 3.33
N LEU A 14 -13.71 -21.93 2.57
CA LEU A 14 -15.08 -21.88 3.13
C LEU A 14 -15.50 -23.19 3.79
N VAL A 15 -14.87 -24.32 3.45
CA VAL A 15 -15.06 -25.59 4.18
C VAL A 15 -14.44 -25.54 5.57
N GLU A 16 -13.34 -24.83 5.70
CA GLU A 16 -12.60 -24.71 6.97
C GLU A 16 -13.12 -23.56 7.87
N LYS A 17 -13.66 -22.52 7.27
CA LYS A 17 -14.03 -21.27 7.95
C LYS A 17 -15.38 -20.75 7.45
N ASN A 18 -16.16 -20.17 8.34
CA ASN A 18 -17.46 -19.58 8.00
C ASN A 18 -17.35 -18.30 7.14
N ASN A 19 -16.18 -17.68 7.10
CA ASN A 19 -15.92 -16.49 6.31
C ASN A 19 -14.51 -16.51 5.73
N VAL A 20 -14.35 -15.90 4.56
CA VAL A 20 -13.06 -15.75 3.88
C VAL A 20 -12.94 -14.30 3.44
N MET A 21 -11.79 -13.71 3.72
CA MET A 21 -11.42 -12.38 3.22
C MET A 21 -10.36 -12.55 2.14
N VAL A 22 -10.59 -11.95 0.98
CA VAL A 22 -9.65 -11.91 -0.14
C VAL A 22 -9.17 -10.47 -0.29
N VAL A 23 -7.88 -10.26 -0.12
CA VAL A 23 -7.25 -8.93 -0.31
C VAL A 23 -6.54 -8.94 -1.65
N VAL A 24 -6.86 -7.97 -2.49
CA VAL A 24 -6.27 -7.83 -3.83
C VAL A 24 -5.82 -6.39 -4.06
N SER A 25 -4.74 -6.24 -4.82
CA SER A 25 -4.33 -4.92 -5.33
C SER A 25 -5.21 -4.52 -6.51
N GLU A 26 -5.42 -3.23 -6.70
CA GLU A 26 -6.09 -2.69 -7.89
C GLU A 26 -5.34 -3.01 -9.19
N GLY A 27 -4.01 -3.17 -9.12
CA GLY A 27 -3.16 -3.54 -10.24
C GLY A 27 -3.13 -5.03 -10.57
N VAL A 28 -4.00 -5.85 -9.96
CA VAL A 28 -4.04 -7.28 -10.26
C VAL A 28 -4.52 -7.51 -11.71
N HIS A 29 -3.80 -8.36 -12.44
CA HIS A 29 -4.08 -8.67 -13.84
C HIS A 29 -4.05 -10.19 -14.11
N ARG A 30 -4.61 -10.60 -15.24
CA ARG A 30 -4.57 -11.97 -15.76
C ARG A 30 -3.20 -12.29 -16.33
N ALA A 31 -2.98 -13.54 -16.67
CA ALA A 31 -1.70 -14.01 -17.23
C ALA A 31 -1.36 -13.36 -18.59
N ASP A 32 -2.37 -12.92 -19.33
CA ASP A 32 -2.22 -12.20 -20.60
C ASP A 32 -1.93 -10.70 -20.43
N GLY A 33 -1.84 -10.22 -19.20
CA GLY A 33 -1.60 -8.81 -18.87
C GLY A 33 -2.85 -7.94 -18.83
N SER A 34 -4.04 -8.47 -19.12
CA SER A 34 -5.29 -7.71 -19.00
C SER A 34 -5.67 -7.52 -17.54
N PHE A 35 -6.21 -6.35 -17.19
CA PHE A 35 -6.77 -6.13 -15.86
C PHE A 35 -7.99 -7.02 -15.63
N LEU A 36 -8.25 -7.41 -14.38
CA LEU A 36 -9.41 -8.22 -14.03
C LEU A 36 -10.73 -7.51 -14.35
N PHE A 37 -10.74 -6.22 -14.15
CA PHE A 37 -11.86 -5.36 -14.49
C PHE A 37 -11.36 -4.31 -15.47
N ASP A 38 -11.89 -4.36 -16.70
CA ASP A 38 -11.60 -3.42 -17.76
C ASP A 38 -12.90 -2.80 -18.26
N THR A 39 -13.02 -1.48 -18.17
CA THR A 39 -14.17 -0.72 -18.69
C THR A 39 -14.07 -0.46 -20.19
N GLY A 40 -13.02 -0.95 -20.85
CA GLY A 40 -12.76 -0.70 -22.27
C GLY A 40 -12.19 0.70 -22.58
N SER A 41 -11.97 1.53 -21.55
CA SER A 41 -11.27 2.82 -21.69
C SER A 41 -9.86 2.69 -21.16
N VAL A 42 -8.88 2.68 -22.05
CA VAL A 42 -7.46 2.73 -21.65
C VAL A 42 -7.13 4.19 -21.33
N ALA A 43 -7.31 4.56 -20.05
CA ALA A 43 -6.78 5.83 -19.57
C ALA A 43 -5.30 5.63 -19.20
N THR A 44 -4.44 6.44 -19.77
CA THR A 44 -3.04 6.56 -19.34
C THR A 44 -2.87 7.81 -18.50
N ASP A 45 -2.03 7.73 -17.49
CA ASP A 45 -1.63 8.92 -16.74
C ASP A 45 -0.72 9.83 -17.58
N THR A 46 -0.36 10.99 -17.03
CA THR A 46 0.52 11.96 -17.73
C THR A 46 1.93 11.43 -18.00
N PHE A 47 2.30 10.29 -17.42
CA PHE A 47 3.60 9.62 -17.59
C PHE A 47 3.52 8.41 -18.53
N GLY A 48 2.35 8.12 -19.12
CA GLY A 48 2.14 7.00 -20.03
C GLY A 48 1.90 5.64 -19.35
N HIS A 49 1.69 5.61 -18.03
CA HIS A 49 1.31 4.39 -17.33
C HIS A 49 -0.19 4.13 -17.48
N LEU A 50 -0.55 2.86 -17.59
CA LEU A 50 -1.97 2.46 -17.56
C LEU A 50 -2.56 2.83 -16.20
N ALA A 51 -3.60 3.66 -16.21
CA ALA A 51 -4.33 3.98 -14.99
C ALA A 51 -5.06 2.73 -14.48
N ALA A 52 -4.80 2.36 -13.24
CA ALA A 52 -5.54 1.28 -12.58
C ALA A 52 -7.03 1.67 -12.49
N GLN A 53 -7.90 0.77 -12.93
CA GLN A 53 -9.34 1.00 -12.94
C GLN A 53 -9.96 0.51 -11.63
N SER A 54 -10.81 1.33 -11.01
CA SER A 54 -11.64 0.90 -9.87
C SER A 54 -12.66 -0.15 -10.32
N GLY A 55 -13.09 -1.03 -9.39
CA GLY A 55 -14.12 -2.03 -9.67
C GLY A 55 -13.66 -3.49 -9.54
N THR A 56 -12.39 -3.74 -9.32
CA THR A 56 -11.85 -5.10 -9.11
C THR A 56 -12.55 -5.83 -7.97
N ALA A 57 -12.77 -5.18 -6.83
CA ALA A 57 -13.45 -5.78 -5.69
C ALA A 57 -14.92 -6.12 -6.02
N ALA A 58 -15.62 -5.23 -6.70
CA ALA A 58 -17.00 -5.46 -7.14
C ALA A 58 -17.08 -6.61 -8.15
N TYR A 59 -16.15 -6.67 -9.10
CA TYR A 59 -16.06 -7.74 -10.08
C TYR A 59 -15.86 -9.11 -9.40
N LEU A 60 -14.85 -9.25 -8.54
CA LEU A 60 -14.56 -10.49 -7.83
C LEU A 60 -15.68 -10.91 -6.89
N SER A 61 -16.34 -9.95 -6.24
CA SER A 61 -17.51 -10.22 -5.41
C SER A 61 -18.66 -10.80 -6.24
N ARG A 62 -18.96 -10.22 -7.40
CA ARG A 62 -19.99 -10.72 -8.32
C ARG A 62 -19.62 -12.10 -8.85
N LEU A 63 -18.38 -12.30 -9.28
CA LEU A 63 -17.86 -13.58 -9.75
C LEU A 63 -18.04 -14.68 -8.69
N THR A 64 -17.58 -14.42 -7.46
CA THR A 64 -17.70 -15.34 -6.32
C THR A 64 -19.16 -15.69 -6.02
N LYS A 65 -20.03 -14.68 -5.95
CA LYS A 65 -21.46 -14.88 -5.72
C LYS A 65 -22.10 -15.76 -6.80
N THR A 66 -21.80 -15.48 -8.07
CA THR A 66 -22.41 -16.19 -9.20
C THR A 66 -21.91 -17.62 -9.32
N ARG A 67 -20.61 -17.85 -9.08
CA ARG A 67 -19.97 -19.14 -9.32
C ARG A 67 -20.01 -20.10 -8.12
N LEU A 68 -20.03 -19.57 -6.90
CA LEU A 68 -20.02 -20.36 -5.66
C LEU A 68 -21.36 -20.31 -4.92
N ASP A 69 -22.32 -19.51 -5.36
CA ASP A 69 -23.61 -19.28 -4.69
C ASP A 69 -23.45 -18.90 -3.21
N VAL A 70 -22.48 -18.03 -2.90
CA VAL A 70 -22.21 -17.55 -1.55
C VAL A 70 -22.42 -16.04 -1.47
N LYS A 71 -22.82 -15.57 -0.29
CA LYS A 71 -22.91 -14.13 -0.04
C LYS A 71 -21.51 -13.52 -0.09
N SER A 72 -21.30 -12.56 -0.98
CA SER A 72 -20.05 -11.86 -1.15
C SER A 72 -20.26 -10.35 -1.17
N ARG A 73 -19.25 -9.60 -0.72
CA ARG A 73 -19.23 -8.12 -0.73
C ARG A 73 -17.86 -7.65 -1.21
N GLY A 74 -17.85 -6.71 -2.17
CA GLY A 74 -16.65 -5.98 -2.55
C GLY A 74 -16.52 -4.72 -1.68
N ILE A 75 -15.31 -4.48 -1.17
CA ILE A 75 -14.97 -3.28 -0.40
C ILE A 75 -13.72 -2.68 -1.07
N GLU A 76 -13.84 -1.44 -1.45
CA GLU A 76 -12.70 -0.64 -1.94
C GLU A 76 -12.31 0.35 -0.86
N LEU A 77 -11.08 0.24 -0.35
CA LEU A 77 -10.63 1.04 0.79
C LEU A 77 -10.36 2.50 0.42
N ASN A 78 -9.87 2.75 -0.79
CA ASN A 78 -9.79 4.06 -1.43
C ASN A 78 -9.46 5.24 -0.47
N THR A 79 -10.21 6.34 -0.55
CA THR A 79 -10.02 7.56 0.25
C THR A 79 -10.19 7.30 1.76
N LEU A 80 -11.10 6.43 2.16
CA LEU A 80 -11.31 6.11 3.59
C LEU A 80 -10.04 5.58 4.26
N GLN A 81 -9.31 4.71 3.59
CA GLN A 81 -8.03 4.20 4.09
C GLN A 81 -7.00 5.32 4.21
N ARG A 82 -6.89 6.18 3.21
CA ARG A 82 -5.93 7.29 3.19
C ARG A 82 -6.19 8.34 4.26
N CYS A 83 -7.45 8.48 4.67
CA CYS A 83 -7.87 9.44 5.68
C CYS A 83 -7.97 8.84 7.09
N ALA A 84 -7.66 7.56 7.26
CA ALA A 84 -7.79 6.85 8.52
C ALA A 84 -6.54 7.02 9.42
N SER A 85 -6.29 8.24 9.89
CA SER A 85 -5.13 8.57 10.75
C SER A 85 -5.03 7.70 12.00
N HIS A 86 -6.16 7.23 12.54
CA HIS A 86 -6.22 6.34 13.70
C HIS A 86 -5.66 4.91 13.44
N THR A 87 -5.38 4.58 12.19
CA THR A 87 -4.77 3.30 11.81
C THR A 87 -3.35 3.47 11.26
N ALA A 88 -2.80 4.68 11.33
CA ALA A 88 -1.44 4.94 10.88
C ALA A 88 -0.44 4.21 11.79
N SER A 89 0.57 3.59 11.19
CA SER A 89 1.67 3.00 11.92
C SER A 89 2.59 4.10 12.46
N LYS A 90 2.99 4.00 13.73
CA LYS A 90 3.95 4.94 14.30
C LYS A 90 5.28 4.92 13.56
N VAL A 91 5.75 3.75 13.16
CA VAL A 91 6.99 3.61 12.38
C VAL A 91 6.89 4.37 11.05
N ASP A 92 5.79 4.24 10.34
CA ASP A 92 5.55 4.97 9.08
C ASP A 92 5.57 6.50 9.28
N LEU A 93 4.96 6.98 10.35
CA LEU A 93 4.92 8.42 10.66
C LEU A 93 6.31 8.95 11.03
N ASP A 94 7.02 8.26 11.92
CA ASP A 94 8.37 8.66 12.35
C ASP A 94 9.36 8.65 11.16
N GLU A 95 9.28 7.65 10.29
CA GLU A 95 10.11 7.56 9.09
C GLU A 95 9.73 8.62 8.06
N ALA A 96 8.46 8.93 7.87
CA ALA A 96 8.02 9.99 6.98
C ALA A 96 8.51 11.38 7.44
N GLU A 97 8.44 11.68 8.74
CA GLU A 97 8.99 12.90 9.33
C GLU A 97 10.50 13.00 9.11
N THR A 98 11.21 11.91 9.40
CA THR A 98 12.67 11.83 9.23
C THR A 98 13.08 12.03 7.77
N LEU A 99 12.36 11.40 6.83
CA LEU A 99 12.57 11.57 5.39
C LEU A 99 12.33 13.02 4.96
N GLY A 100 11.26 13.65 5.46
CA GLY A 100 10.93 15.04 5.17
C GLY A 100 12.05 16.00 5.61
N ALA A 101 12.53 15.84 6.84
CA ALA A 101 13.65 16.63 7.37
C ALA A 101 14.93 16.42 6.53
N ALA A 102 15.28 15.19 6.25
CA ALA A 102 16.46 14.86 5.46
C ALA A 102 16.37 15.40 4.01
N GLY A 103 15.16 15.43 3.42
CA GLY A 103 14.92 16.04 2.12
C GLY A 103 15.21 17.54 2.11
N ILE A 104 14.77 18.26 3.15
CA ILE A 104 15.06 19.69 3.32
C ILE A 104 16.57 19.91 3.50
N GLU A 105 17.23 19.10 4.32
CA GLU A 105 18.67 19.19 4.52
C GLU A 105 19.46 18.97 3.22
N ALA A 106 19.06 17.97 2.41
CA ALA A 106 19.67 17.73 1.11
C ALA A 106 19.51 18.95 0.18
N ALA A 107 18.32 19.56 0.16
CA ALA A 107 18.06 20.77 -0.61
C ALA A 107 18.94 21.97 -0.13
N LEU A 108 19.10 22.14 1.18
CA LEU A 108 19.97 23.17 1.73
C LEU A 108 21.45 22.93 1.36
N ARG A 109 21.88 21.69 1.26
CA ARG A 109 23.20 21.33 0.73
C ARG A 109 23.30 21.43 -0.80
N ARG A 110 22.23 21.86 -1.47
CA ARG A 110 22.12 21.99 -2.94
C ARG A 110 22.33 20.66 -3.67
N GLU A 111 21.99 19.54 -3.04
CA GLU A 111 21.96 18.25 -3.70
C GLU A 111 20.77 18.21 -4.67
N THR A 112 21.03 17.88 -5.92
CA THR A 112 20.01 17.79 -6.97
C THR A 112 20.06 16.44 -7.68
N GLY A 113 18.94 16.01 -8.25
CA GLY A 113 18.86 14.73 -8.96
C GLY A 113 18.91 13.52 -8.03
N VAL A 114 18.66 13.71 -6.73
CA VAL A 114 18.63 12.66 -5.72
C VAL A 114 17.24 12.50 -5.13
N MET A 115 16.94 11.30 -4.68
CA MET A 115 15.80 10.96 -3.85
C MET A 115 16.31 10.55 -2.48
N VAL A 116 15.73 11.11 -1.41
CA VAL A 116 15.97 10.65 -0.05
C VAL A 116 15.20 9.37 0.18
N GLY A 117 15.84 8.39 0.77
CA GLY A 117 15.28 7.07 1.03
C GLY A 117 15.74 6.50 2.37
N ILE A 118 15.16 5.37 2.71
CA ILE A 118 15.48 4.62 3.91
C ILE A 118 16.17 3.32 3.49
N ARG A 119 17.31 3.05 4.11
CA ARG A 119 17.98 1.75 4.04
C ARG A 119 17.73 1.00 5.34
N ARG A 120 17.13 -0.17 5.24
CA ARG A 120 16.94 -1.05 6.38
C ARG A 120 18.23 -1.75 6.74
N LEU A 121 18.61 -1.68 8.00
CA LEU A 121 19.84 -2.28 8.54
C LEU A 121 19.56 -3.58 9.30
N GLY A 122 18.40 -3.69 9.95
CA GLY A 122 18.05 -4.85 10.75
C GLY A 122 16.55 -5.03 10.95
N ASP A 123 16.15 -6.26 11.27
CA ASP A 123 14.76 -6.64 11.52
C ASP A 123 14.42 -6.74 13.01
N THR A 124 15.42 -7.13 13.83
CA THR A 124 15.23 -7.36 15.27
C THR A 124 16.52 -6.98 16.04
N PRO A 125 16.58 -5.77 16.60
CA PRO A 125 15.59 -4.70 16.50
C PRO A 125 15.48 -4.14 15.07
N TYR A 126 14.31 -3.57 14.73
CA TYR A 126 14.13 -2.84 13.48
C TYR A 126 14.98 -1.57 13.52
N THR A 127 15.86 -1.42 12.56
CA THR A 127 16.76 -0.28 12.46
C THR A 127 16.92 0.15 11.02
N THR A 128 16.99 1.44 10.81
CA THR A 128 17.11 2.06 9.49
C THR A 128 18.16 3.18 9.49
N GLU A 129 18.60 3.56 8.32
CA GLU A 129 19.39 4.76 8.09
C GLU A 129 18.84 5.52 6.90
N ILE A 130 19.00 6.85 6.93
CA ILE A 130 18.70 7.69 5.79
C ILE A 130 19.80 7.56 4.75
N CYS A 131 19.41 7.46 3.50
CA CYS A 131 20.32 7.46 2.36
C CYS A 131 19.77 8.34 1.24
N THR A 132 20.64 8.73 0.31
CA THR A 132 20.26 9.36 -0.95
C THR A 132 20.58 8.43 -2.09
N VAL A 133 19.71 8.39 -3.09
CA VAL A 133 19.90 7.61 -4.32
C VAL A 133 19.65 8.50 -5.52
N PRO A 134 20.37 8.33 -6.64
CA PRO A 134 20.10 9.08 -7.86
C PRO A 134 18.67 8.82 -8.35
N ILE A 135 17.94 9.87 -8.72
CA ILE A 135 16.56 9.74 -9.24
C ILE A 135 16.51 8.82 -10.46
N ALA A 136 17.53 8.87 -11.33
CA ALA A 136 17.64 8.02 -12.50
C ALA A 136 17.66 6.51 -12.18
N ASP A 137 18.05 6.14 -10.96
CA ASP A 137 18.07 4.75 -10.52
C ASP A 137 16.73 4.24 -10.02
N VAL A 138 15.77 5.14 -9.78
CA VAL A 138 14.47 4.83 -9.18
C VAL A 138 13.31 5.18 -10.11
N ALA A 139 13.38 6.34 -10.78
CA ALA A 139 12.27 6.85 -11.60
C ALA A 139 11.91 5.86 -12.72
N ASN A 140 10.61 5.61 -12.88
CA ASN A 140 10.05 4.68 -13.87
C ASN A 140 10.54 3.23 -13.75
N LYS A 141 11.06 2.85 -12.58
CA LYS A 141 11.46 1.46 -12.29
C LYS A 141 10.48 0.84 -11.30
N VAL A 142 10.11 -0.41 -11.55
CA VAL A 142 9.24 -1.20 -10.67
C VAL A 142 10.09 -2.18 -9.88
N LYS A 143 9.98 -2.14 -8.56
CA LYS A 143 10.55 -3.16 -7.69
C LYS A 143 9.48 -4.21 -7.39
N LEU A 144 9.68 -5.40 -7.89
CA LEU A 144 8.77 -6.52 -7.62
C LEU A 144 8.96 -7.06 -6.20
N VAL A 145 7.88 -7.63 -5.66
CA VAL A 145 7.95 -8.40 -4.41
C VAL A 145 8.85 -9.62 -4.65
N PRO A 146 9.87 -9.86 -3.81
CA PRO A 146 10.73 -11.04 -3.93
C PRO A 146 9.93 -12.34 -3.89
N ALA A 147 10.31 -13.31 -4.72
CA ALA A 147 9.58 -14.56 -4.85
C ALA A 147 9.54 -15.39 -3.55
N ASP A 148 10.56 -15.27 -2.71
CA ASP A 148 10.64 -15.91 -1.40
C ASP A 148 9.67 -15.32 -0.38
N MET A 149 9.08 -14.16 -0.64
CA MET A 149 8.03 -13.54 0.17
C MET A 149 6.62 -14.02 -0.18
N ILE A 150 6.46 -14.75 -1.27
CA ILE A 150 5.18 -15.27 -1.74
C ILE A 150 5.15 -16.79 -1.51
N SER A 151 4.07 -17.28 -0.91
CA SER A 151 3.88 -18.72 -0.70
C SER A 151 3.78 -19.48 -2.02
N SER A 152 4.11 -20.77 -2.01
CA SER A 152 4.09 -21.61 -3.21
C SER A 152 2.72 -21.74 -3.87
N ASP A 153 1.64 -21.55 -3.11
CA ASP A 153 0.26 -21.52 -3.62
C ASP A 153 -0.11 -20.17 -4.27
N GLY A 154 0.72 -19.13 -4.08
CA GLY A 154 0.50 -17.79 -4.62
C GLY A 154 -0.57 -16.96 -3.90
N PHE A 155 -1.17 -17.46 -2.80
CA PHE A 155 -2.28 -16.80 -2.10
C PHE A 155 -1.92 -16.27 -0.71
N ASN A 156 -0.75 -16.60 -0.21
CA ASN A 156 -0.31 -16.18 1.11
C ASN A 156 1.10 -15.58 1.05
N VAL A 157 1.49 -14.93 2.13
CA VAL A 157 2.86 -14.46 2.35
C VAL A 157 3.63 -15.46 3.19
N THR A 158 4.95 -15.48 3.02
CA THR A 158 5.86 -16.34 3.80
C THR A 158 6.29 -15.68 5.11
N GLU A 159 6.96 -16.43 5.97
CA GLU A 159 7.60 -15.87 7.17
C GLU A 159 8.66 -14.81 6.83
N ALA A 160 9.29 -14.88 5.66
CA ALA A 160 10.21 -13.83 5.19
C ALA A 160 9.46 -12.50 4.99
N ALA A 161 8.29 -12.54 4.34
CA ALA A 161 7.44 -11.36 4.20
C ALA A 161 6.91 -10.84 5.54
N LEU A 162 6.46 -11.73 6.43
CA LEU A 162 5.97 -11.33 7.75
C LEU A 162 7.07 -10.65 8.57
N ARG A 163 8.29 -11.18 8.55
CA ARG A 163 9.45 -10.58 9.22
C ARG A 163 9.77 -9.19 8.65
N TYR A 164 9.62 -9.01 7.36
CA TYR A 164 9.81 -7.71 6.72
C TYR A 164 8.70 -6.72 7.08
N LEU A 165 7.43 -7.15 7.07
CA LEU A 165 6.27 -6.26 7.21
C LEU A 165 5.91 -5.93 8.67
N ARG A 166 6.09 -6.87 9.61
CA ARG A 166 5.69 -6.68 11.01
C ARG A 166 6.23 -5.39 11.67
N PRO A 167 7.52 -5.05 11.54
CA PRO A 167 8.02 -3.81 12.11
C PRO A 167 7.36 -2.56 11.53
N LEU A 168 7.02 -2.59 10.23
CA LEU A 168 6.39 -1.46 9.54
C LEU A 168 4.94 -1.22 9.98
N ALA A 169 4.27 -2.24 10.53
CA ALA A 169 2.93 -2.16 11.09
C ALA A 169 2.93 -2.00 12.61
N ALA A 170 4.10 -1.79 13.22
CA ALA A 170 4.24 -1.74 14.68
C ALA A 170 3.94 -0.34 15.23
N GLY A 171 3.32 -0.34 16.40
CA GLY A 171 2.93 0.89 17.09
C GLY A 171 1.71 1.57 16.46
N ALA A 172 1.08 2.40 17.25
CA ALA A 172 0.00 3.28 16.83
C ALA A 172 0.25 4.66 17.42
N GLU A 173 -0.07 5.69 16.65
CA GLU A 173 -0.13 7.05 17.14
C GLU A 173 -1.60 7.37 17.39
N GLU A 174 -1.92 7.79 18.62
CA GLU A 174 -3.30 8.19 18.92
C GLU A 174 -3.56 9.57 18.29
N PRO A 175 -4.64 9.71 17.52
CA PRO A 175 -5.01 11.01 16.97
C PRO A 175 -5.36 11.97 18.11
N ILE A 176 -5.00 13.23 17.95
CA ILE A 176 -5.41 14.29 18.88
C ILE A 176 -6.91 14.45 18.75
N ILE A 177 -7.63 14.26 19.85
CA ILE A 177 -9.08 14.43 19.94
C ILE A 177 -9.38 15.71 20.70
N VAL A 178 -10.15 16.60 20.09
CA VAL A 178 -10.67 17.82 20.71
C VAL A 178 -12.19 17.80 20.61
N ASP A 179 -12.87 17.94 21.74
CA ASP A 179 -14.35 17.91 21.82
C ASP A 179 -14.98 16.68 21.13
N GLY A 180 -14.32 15.52 21.21
CA GLY A 180 -14.81 14.27 20.65
C GLY A 180 -14.55 14.10 19.14
N LEU A 181 -13.86 15.04 18.50
CA LEU A 181 -13.52 14.99 17.08
C LEU A 181 -12.01 14.92 16.87
N PRO A 182 -11.52 14.18 15.87
CA PRO A 182 -10.11 14.21 15.47
C PRO A 182 -9.70 15.64 15.10
N HIS A 183 -8.63 16.12 15.69
CA HIS A 183 -8.06 17.43 15.37
C HIS A 183 -6.96 17.25 14.33
N PHE A 184 -7.16 17.89 13.18
CA PHE A 184 -6.17 17.93 12.11
C PHE A 184 -5.48 19.29 12.14
N LEU A 185 -4.18 19.30 11.87
CA LEU A 185 -3.46 20.55 11.60
C LEU A 185 -4.11 21.19 10.37
N GLY A 186 -4.71 22.35 10.56
CA GLY A 186 -5.18 23.19 9.46
C GLY A 186 -4.01 23.60 8.56
N ALA A 187 -4.32 24.00 7.34
CA ALA A 187 -3.31 24.57 6.46
C ALA A 187 -2.58 25.71 7.19
N LEU A 188 -1.27 25.52 7.40
CA LEU A 188 -0.30 26.47 7.99
C LEU A 188 -0.97 27.52 8.88
N ASP A 189 -1.07 27.22 10.16
CA ASP A 189 -1.47 28.21 11.15
C ASP A 189 -0.70 29.53 10.90
N GLU A 190 -1.38 30.66 10.86
CA GLU A 190 -0.75 32.00 10.65
C GLU A 190 0.43 32.26 11.59
N ARG A 191 0.56 31.46 12.66
CA ARG A 191 1.71 31.46 13.56
C ARG A 191 2.99 30.87 12.96
N CYS A 192 2.91 30.18 11.84
CA CYS A 192 4.06 29.74 11.04
C CYS A 192 4.55 30.79 10.03
N THR A 193 4.11 32.03 10.13
CA THR A 193 4.79 33.14 9.44
C THR A 193 6.21 33.20 9.99
N LEU A 194 7.14 32.72 9.19
CA LEU A 194 8.56 32.88 9.39
C LEU A 194 8.82 34.34 9.79
N GLN A 195 9.21 34.55 11.04
CA GLN A 195 9.88 35.77 11.39
C GLN A 195 11.18 35.80 10.56
N ALA A 196 11.15 36.59 9.49
CA ALA A 196 12.31 36.84 8.66
C ALA A 196 13.35 37.64 9.41
#